data_6f81d5ab5e23db13a97b7a8c6752af16
#
_entry.id   6f81d5ab5e23db13a97b7a8c6752af16
#
_cell.length_a   1.000
_cell.length_b   1.000
_cell.length_c   1.000
_cell.angle_alpha   90.00
_cell.angle_beta   90.00
_cell.angle_gamma   90.00
#
_symmetry.space_group_name_H-M   'P 1'
#
loop_
_entity.id
_entity.type
_entity.pdbx_description
1 polymer ?
#
loop_
_entity_poly.entity_id
_entity_poly.type
_entity_poly.pdbx_seq_one_letter_code
_entity_poly.pdbx_strand_id
1 'polypeptide(L)'
;MKKIFIVAVLSLLTVTAFSQSNFTSLQYSVGFGTGNMHDYISAVSWRGFTFDYRSYVQSNIGVGFELGWNVFYEEKPDAVYDYENITYAGKQWRYSNHWPALLAADYFMEMDGGVTPYVGLGLGTMYTLQNTDMGTYSFEKDAWHFAIRPELGILIQPAPGLGINLVSKYYYGLKAGDLPAQGYVTINVGFVFVN
;
A
#
# COMPACT_ATOMS: atom_id res chain seq x y z
N MET A 1 7.50 17.34 -26.67
CA MET A 1 7.52 16.45 -25.50
C MET A 1 6.12 16.16 -24.95
N LYS A 2 5.23 17.14 -24.71
CA LYS A 2 3.84 16.89 -24.20
C LYS A 2 3.00 15.97 -25.11
N LYS A 3 3.12 16.09 -26.44
CA LYS A 3 2.38 15.25 -27.41
C LYS A 3 2.84 13.79 -27.40
N ILE A 4 4.14 13.53 -27.19
CA ILE A 4 4.71 12.17 -27.11
C ILE A 4 4.24 11.48 -25.81
N PHE A 5 4.16 12.22 -24.71
CA PHE A 5 3.66 11.71 -23.44
C PHE A 5 2.18 11.33 -23.53
N ILE A 6 1.35 12.14 -24.19
CA ILE A 6 -0.08 11.85 -24.41
C ILE A 6 -0.26 10.60 -25.29
N VAL A 7 0.54 10.45 -26.36
CA VAL A 7 0.50 9.27 -27.23
C VAL A 7 0.94 8.01 -26.47
N ALA A 8 1.98 8.11 -25.63
CA ALA A 8 2.42 6.99 -24.78
C ALA A 8 1.37 6.59 -23.75
N VAL A 9 0.66 7.54 -23.13
CA VAL A 9 -0.44 7.27 -22.21
C VAL A 9 -1.65 6.67 -22.94
N LEU A 10 -2.00 7.19 -24.13
CA LEU A 10 -3.08 6.61 -24.94
C LEU A 10 -2.74 5.21 -25.46
N SER A 11 -1.49 4.92 -25.81
CA SER A 11 -1.07 3.57 -26.25
C SER A 11 -1.09 2.56 -25.10
N LEU A 12 -0.84 2.97 -23.85
CA LEU A 12 -1.04 2.13 -22.67
C LEU A 12 -2.53 1.79 -22.44
N LEU A 13 -3.45 2.70 -22.76
CA LEU A 13 -4.89 2.48 -22.62
C LEU A 13 -5.47 1.54 -23.67
N THR A 14 -4.82 1.40 -24.83
CA THR A 14 -5.31 0.51 -25.93
C THR A 14 -4.93 -0.97 -25.73
N VAL A 15 -4.02 -1.30 -24.81
CA VAL A 15 -3.63 -2.69 -24.51
C VAL A 15 -4.75 -3.46 -23.77
N THR A 16 -5.76 -2.78 -23.23
CA THR A 16 -6.85 -3.41 -22.44
C THR A 16 -8.01 -3.95 -23.27
N ALA A 17 -7.96 -3.95 -24.61
CA ALA A 17 -9.09 -4.31 -25.47
C ALA A 17 -9.16 -5.78 -25.88
N PHE A 18 -8.32 -6.67 -25.36
CA PHE A 18 -8.42 -8.10 -25.59
C PHE A 18 -9.15 -8.77 -24.42
N SER A 19 -9.98 -9.76 -24.71
CA SER A 19 -10.68 -10.65 -23.77
C SER A 19 -9.68 -11.37 -22.85
N GLN A 20 -9.11 -10.65 -21.89
CA GLN A 20 -8.15 -11.15 -20.92
C GLN A 20 -8.90 -11.37 -19.60
N SER A 21 -8.64 -12.49 -18.95
CA SER A 21 -9.08 -12.69 -17.58
C SER A 21 -8.54 -11.58 -16.70
N ASN A 22 -9.39 -11.02 -15.87
CA ASN A 22 -9.03 -9.94 -14.97
C ASN A 22 -9.15 -10.40 -13.52
N PHE A 23 -8.23 -9.98 -12.71
CA PHE A 23 -8.23 -10.15 -11.26
C PHE A 23 -8.54 -8.78 -10.63
N THR A 24 -9.65 -8.71 -9.90
CA THR A 24 -10.02 -7.52 -9.13
C THR A 24 -10.17 -7.91 -7.68
N SER A 25 -9.47 -7.23 -6.77
CA SER A 25 -9.49 -7.56 -5.34
C SER A 25 -9.74 -6.33 -4.48
N LEU A 26 -10.58 -6.50 -3.45
CA LEU A 26 -10.75 -5.56 -2.36
C LEU A 26 -10.35 -6.25 -1.06
N GLN A 27 -9.39 -5.66 -0.35
CA GLN A 27 -8.74 -6.29 0.79
C GLN A 27 -8.77 -5.36 2.01
N TYR A 28 -9.01 -5.94 3.17
CA TYR A 28 -8.75 -5.33 4.46
C TYR A 28 -7.28 -5.53 4.83
N SER A 29 -6.65 -4.50 5.39
CA SER A 29 -5.21 -4.48 5.68
C SER A 29 -4.94 -4.22 7.16
N VAL A 30 -4.13 -5.09 7.76
CA VAL A 30 -3.52 -4.88 9.09
C VAL A 30 -2.07 -4.50 8.89
N GLY A 31 -1.64 -3.36 9.44
CA GLY A 31 -0.34 -2.77 9.17
C GLY A 31 0.61 -2.75 10.37
N PHE A 32 1.91 -2.94 10.10
CA PHE A 32 3.00 -2.93 11.07
C PHE A 32 4.10 -1.98 10.55
N GLY A 33 4.37 -0.88 11.28
CA GLY A 33 5.44 0.04 10.94
C GLY A 33 6.82 -0.63 11.01
N THR A 34 7.74 -0.24 10.13
CA THR A 34 9.15 -0.67 10.14
C THR A 34 10.09 0.52 10.01
N GLY A 35 11.31 0.41 10.58
CA GLY A 35 12.31 1.49 10.53
C GLY A 35 11.75 2.82 11.08
N ASN A 36 11.97 3.92 10.38
CA ASN A 36 11.54 5.26 10.83
C ASN A 36 10.02 5.33 11.11
N MET A 37 9.22 4.55 10.39
CA MET A 37 7.77 4.50 10.65
C MET A 37 7.46 3.84 11.99
N HIS A 38 8.16 2.75 12.35
CA HIS A 38 8.04 2.09 13.65
C HIS A 38 8.51 3.01 14.80
N ASP A 39 9.59 3.77 14.58
CA ASP A 39 10.11 4.72 15.59
C ASP A 39 9.09 5.86 15.83
N TYR A 40 8.35 6.25 14.82
CA TYR A 40 7.30 7.26 14.93
C TYR A 40 6.03 6.70 15.56
N ILE A 41 5.51 5.56 15.06
CA ILE A 41 4.33 4.84 15.55
C ILE A 41 4.67 3.34 15.62
N SER A 42 4.76 2.79 16.84
CA SER A 42 5.06 1.38 17.08
C SER A 42 3.81 0.51 17.14
N ALA A 43 2.65 1.13 17.31
CA ALA A 43 1.37 0.45 17.40
C ALA A 43 0.95 -0.19 16.06
N VAL A 44 0.30 -1.36 16.18
CA VAL A 44 -0.30 -2.06 15.04
C VAL A 44 -1.48 -1.27 14.50
N SER A 45 -1.53 -1.08 13.19
CA SER A 45 -2.66 -0.46 12.52
C SER A 45 -3.70 -1.52 12.15
N TRP A 46 -4.92 -1.33 12.62
CA TRP A 46 -6.11 -2.10 12.24
C TRP A 46 -6.97 -1.36 11.21
N ARG A 47 -6.47 -0.28 10.62
CA ARG A 47 -7.22 0.62 9.75
C ARG A 47 -6.54 0.72 8.40
N GLY A 48 -6.89 -0.20 7.50
CA GLY A 48 -6.38 -0.15 6.15
C GLY A 48 -7.25 -0.93 5.17
N PHE A 49 -7.18 -0.51 3.92
CA PHE A 49 -7.74 -1.27 2.81
C PHE A 49 -6.89 -1.08 1.56
N THR A 50 -6.97 -2.06 0.66
CA THR A 50 -6.29 -2.02 -0.63
C THR A 50 -7.24 -2.51 -1.71
N PHE A 51 -7.22 -1.83 -2.84
CA PHE A 51 -7.85 -2.22 -4.08
C PHE A 51 -6.78 -2.59 -5.09
N ASP A 52 -6.85 -3.81 -5.62
CA ASP A 52 -5.96 -4.31 -6.67
C ASP A 52 -6.75 -4.63 -7.94
N TYR A 53 -6.23 -4.19 -9.06
CA TYR A 53 -6.67 -4.62 -10.38
C TYR A 53 -5.48 -5.17 -11.16
N ARG A 54 -5.65 -6.36 -11.75
CA ARG A 54 -4.67 -6.99 -12.64
C ARG A 54 -5.36 -7.52 -13.88
N SER A 55 -4.72 -7.35 -15.01
CA SER A 55 -5.07 -7.99 -16.27
C SER A 55 -3.99 -9.02 -16.58
N TYR A 56 -4.38 -10.25 -16.88
CA TYR A 56 -3.44 -11.29 -17.25
C TYR A 56 -2.92 -11.05 -18.66
N VAL A 57 -1.63 -10.72 -18.80
CA VAL A 57 -0.96 -10.57 -20.09
C VAL A 57 -0.41 -11.91 -20.58
N GLN A 58 -0.24 -12.85 -19.67
CA GLN A 58 0.06 -14.26 -19.91
C GLN A 58 -0.70 -15.09 -18.87
N SER A 59 -0.77 -16.41 -19.04
CA SER A 59 -1.48 -17.32 -18.11
C SER A 59 -1.05 -17.15 -16.66
N ASN A 60 0.20 -16.78 -16.43
CA ASN A 60 0.83 -16.67 -15.12
C ASN A 60 1.37 -15.28 -14.76
N ILE A 61 1.16 -14.27 -15.61
CA ILE A 61 1.62 -12.89 -15.37
C ILE A 61 0.44 -11.93 -15.44
N GLY A 62 0.16 -11.31 -14.30
CA GLY A 62 -0.82 -10.21 -14.17
C GLY A 62 -0.09 -8.87 -14.09
N VAL A 63 -0.58 -7.86 -14.81
CA VAL A 63 -0.12 -6.48 -14.70
C VAL A 63 -1.31 -5.55 -14.45
N GLY A 64 -1.10 -4.51 -13.67
CA GLY A 64 -2.19 -3.61 -13.36
C GLY A 64 -1.80 -2.53 -12.36
N PHE A 65 -2.70 -2.18 -11.48
CA PHE A 65 -2.46 -1.12 -10.51
C PHE A 65 -3.03 -1.48 -9.12
N GLU A 66 -2.53 -0.76 -8.14
CA GLU A 66 -2.97 -0.83 -6.75
C GLU A 66 -3.25 0.58 -6.23
N LEU A 67 -4.35 0.70 -5.49
CA LEU A 67 -4.66 1.87 -4.68
C LEU A 67 -4.92 1.42 -3.24
N GLY A 68 -4.38 2.14 -2.27
CA GLY A 68 -4.52 1.78 -0.87
C GLY A 68 -4.71 2.97 0.05
N TRP A 69 -5.14 2.66 1.26
CA TRP A 69 -5.16 3.59 2.37
C TRP A 69 -4.86 2.84 3.67
N ASN A 70 -3.84 3.28 4.39
CA ASN A 70 -3.43 2.71 5.67
C ASN A 70 -3.26 3.83 6.69
N VAL A 71 -3.84 3.67 7.88
CA VAL A 71 -3.84 4.68 8.94
C VAL A 71 -3.21 4.09 10.19
N PHE A 72 -2.07 4.63 10.59
CA PHE A 72 -1.41 4.29 11.85
C PHE A 72 -1.75 5.35 12.90
N TYR A 73 -1.93 4.91 14.13
CA TYR A 73 -2.25 5.76 15.27
C TYR A 73 -1.60 5.23 16.54
N GLU A 74 -1.04 6.12 17.32
CA GLU A 74 -0.51 5.78 18.65
C GLU A 74 -0.70 6.96 19.60
N GLU A 75 -1.22 6.68 20.79
CA GLU A 75 -1.20 7.57 21.94
C GLU A 75 0.08 7.30 22.74
N LYS A 76 0.96 8.29 22.84
CA LYS A 76 2.14 8.22 23.71
C LYS A 76 1.77 8.65 25.13
N PRO A 77 2.35 8.01 26.18
CA PRO A 77 2.03 8.29 27.56
C PRO A 77 2.32 9.73 27.96
N ASP A 78 1.84 10.13 29.14
CA ASP A 78 2.16 11.42 29.75
C ASP A 78 3.67 11.46 30.10
N ALA A 79 4.40 12.33 29.41
CA ALA A 79 5.86 12.50 29.53
C ALA A 79 6.29 13.89 29.07
N VAL A 80 7.56 14.18 29.17
CA VAL A 80 8.16 15.39 28.58
C VAL A 80 8.66 15.03 27.18
N TYR A 81 8.16 15.75 26.17
CA TYR A 81 8.54 15.57 24.78
C TYR A 81 9.20 16.83 24.25
N ASP A 82 10.36 16.65 23.63
CA ASP A 82 11.02 17.70 22.86
C ASP A 82 10.70 17.50 21.38
N TYR A 83 10.08 18.51 20.77
CA TYR A 83 9.73 18.49 19.36
C TYR A 83 10.09 19.83 18.73
N GLU A 84 11.07 19.82 17.80
CA GLU A 84 11.64 21.03 17.19
C GLU A 84 12.13 22.03 18.24
N ASN A 85 11.43 23.14 18.47
CA ASN A 85 11.79 24.20 19.42
C ASN A 85 10.84 24.27 20.64
N ILE A 86 10.06 23.21 20.87
CA ILE A 86 9.05 23.17 21.94
C ILE A 86 9.30 21.98 22.85
N THR A 87 9.37 22.24 24.15
CA THR A 87 9.30 21.22 25.19
C THR A 87 7.88 21.17 25.72
N TYR A 88 7.22 20.02 25.59
CA TYR A 88 5.83 19.80 26.01
C TYR A 88 5.77 18.71 27.07
N ALA A 89 5.07 18.97 28.19
CA ALA A 89 4.77 17.98 29.21
C ALA A 89 3.30 17.58 29.10
N GLY A 90 3.04 16.31 28.84
CA GLY A 90 1.69 15.78 28.67
C GLY A 90 1.64 14.60 27.70
N LYS A 91 0.44 14.24 27.28
CA LYS A 91 0.21 13.18 26.30
C LYS A 91 0.45 13.67 24.88
N GLN A 92 0.90 12.78 24.01
CA GLN A 92 1.10 13.03 22.60
C GLN A 92 0.30 12.01 21.77
N TRP A 93 -0.38 12.49 20.72
CA TRP A 93 -1.09 11.65 19.77
C TRP A 93 -0.42 11.75 18.41
N ARG A 94 -0.06 10.59 17.86
CA ARG A 94 0.59 10.48 16.54
C ARG A 94 -0.31 9.77 15.56
N TYR A 95 -0.44 10.37 14.38
CA TYR A 95 -1.16 9.81 13.24
C TYR A 95 -0.24 9.75 12.04
N SER A 96 -0.35 8.69 11.25
CA SER A 96 0.29 8.61 9.94
C SER A 96 -0.64 7.95 8.96
N ASN A 97 -1.03 8.71 7.94
CA ASN A 97 -1.87 8.25 6.86
C ASN A 97 -1.01 8.02 5.62
N HIS A 98 -1.23 6.90 4.93
CA HIS A 98 -0.50 6.52 3.73
C HIS A 98 -1.49 6.17 2.62
N TRP A 99 -1.30 6.78 1.45
CA TRP A 99 -2.08 6.53 0.23
C TRP A 99 -1.15 6.08 -0.89
N PRO A 100 -0.83 4.77 -0.99
CA PRO A 100 -0.09 4.24 -2.13
C PRO A 100 -0.94 4.23 -3.40
N ALA A 101 -0.32 4.57 -4.52
CA ALA A 101 -0.83 4.43 -5.87
C ALA A 101 0.30 3.85 -6.74
N LEU A 102 0.18 2.57 -7.11
CA LEU A 102 1.27 1.79 -7.68
C LEU A 102 0.83 1.11 -8.97
N LEU A 103 1.72 1.04 -9.94
CA LEU A 103 1.66 0.04 -11.01
C LEU A 103 2.26 -1.25 -10.48
N ALA A 104 1.66 -2.39 -10.78
CA ALA A 104 2.09 -3.66 -10.24
C ALA A 104 2.11 -4.77 -11.28
N ALA A 105 3.01 -5.71 -11.06
CA ALA A 105 3.12 -6.93 -11.84
C ALA A 105 3.28 -8.11 -10.88
N ASP A 106 2.48 -9.16 -11.12
CA ASP A 106 2.43 -10.35 -10.28
C ASP A 106 2.68 -11.60 -11.13
N TYR A 107 3.43 -12.53 -10.57
CA TYR A 107 3.68 -13.84 -11.13
C TYR A 107 2.93 -14.89 -10.32
N PHE A 108 1.95 -15.54 -10.94
CA PHE A 108 1.13 -16.59 -10.37
C PHE A 108 1.74 -17.97 -10.64
N MET A 109 1.94 -18.76 -9.59
CA MET A 109 2.49 -20.11 -9.69
C MET A 109 1.32 -21.07 -9.87
N GLU A 110 1.31 -21.80 -10.99
CA GLU A 110 0.27 -22.80 -11.25
C GLU A 110 0.38 -23.93 -10.22
N MET A 111 -0.72 -24.19 -9.52
CA MET A 111 -0.86 -25.31 -8.61
C MET A 111 -2.24 -25.95 -8.79
N ASP A 112 -2.29 -27.26 -8.64
CA ASP A 112 -3.53 -28.01 -8.64
C ASP A 112 -4.37 -27.72 -7.37
N GLY A 113 -5.69 -27.80 -7.46
CA GLY A 113 -6.58 -27.74 -6.31
C GLY A 113 -7.14 -26.34 -5.94
N GLY A 114 -7.08 -25.36 -6.84
CA GLY A 114 -7.74 -24.05 -6.63
C GLY A 114 -7.01 -23.11 -5.66
N VAL A 115 -5.74 -23.42 -5.37
CA VAL A 115 -4.83 -22.59 -4.58
C VAL A 115 -3.69 -22.13 -5.45
N THR A 116 -3.49 -20.83 -5.61
CA THR A 116 -2.49 -20.24 -6.48
C THR A 116 -1.61 -19.27 -5.69
N PRO A 117 -0.40 -19.68 -5.27
CA PRO A 117 0.58 -18.76 -4.72
C PRO A 117 1.05 -17.77 -5.79
N TYR A 118 1.42 -16.56 -5.37
CA TYR A 118 1.99 -15.57 -6.27
C TYR A 118 2.99 -14.66 -5.56
N VAL A 119 3.86 -14.08 -6.34
CA VAL A 119 4.79 -13.03 -5.92
C VAL A 119 4.58 -11.82 -6.82
N GLY A 120 4.72 -10.63 -6.27
CA GLY A 120 4.49 -9.43 -7.02
C GLY A 120 5.40 -8.27 -6.62
N LEU A 121 5.47 -7.30 -7.52
CA LEU A 121 6.20 -6.06 -7.32
C LEU A 121 5.36 -4.88 -7.79
N GLY A 122 5.17 -3.89 -6.90
CA GLY A 122 4.56 -2.61 -7.21
C GLY A 122 5.58 -1.48 -7.23
N LEU A 123 5.43 -0.56 -8.16
CA LEU A 123 6.24 0.66 -8.28
C LEU A 123 5.33 1.85 -8.52
N GLY A 124 5.58 2.97 -7.85
CA GLY A 124 4.77 4.17 -8.05
C GLY A 124 5.00 5.23 -7.00
N THR A 125 3.93 5.77 -6.47
CA THR A 125 3.99 6.84 -5.48
C THR A 125 3.16 6.51 -4.25
N MET A 126 3.57 7.08 -3.11
CA MET A 126 2.83 7.01 -1.86
C MET A 126 2.79 8.41 -1.24
N TYR A 127 1.60 8.96 -1.08
CA TYR A 127 1.41 10.16 -0.30
C TYR A 127 1.35 9.79 1.18
N THR A 128 2.12 10.50 2.00
CA THR A 128 2.14 10.33 3.46
C THR A 128 1.80 11.64 4.13
N LEU A 129 0.89 11.59 5.11
CA LEU A 129 0.52 12.69 5.97
C LEU A 129 0.72 12.25 7.43
N GLN A 130 1.68 12.86 8.12
CA GLN A 130 1.95 12.64 9.54
C GLN A 130 1.47 13.83 10.35
N ASN A 131 0.76 13.56 11.45
CA ASN A 131 0.30 14.56 12.39
C ASN A 131 0.72 14.17 13.81
N THR A 132 1.29 15.14 14.54
CA THR A 132 1.67 15.01 15.95
C THR A 132 0.93 16.07 16.75
N ASP A 133 -0.03 15.62 17.57
CA ASP A 133 -0.82 16.50 18.43
C ASP A 133 -0.31 16.47 19.87
N MET A 134 -0.05 17.65 20.43
CA MET A 134 0.46 17.86 21.79
C MET A 134 -0.33 18.99 22.46
N GLY A 135 -1.41 18.65 23.16
CA GLY A 135 -2.31 19.64 23.79
C GLY A 135 -2.91 20.60 22.77
N THR A 136 -2.46 21.86 22.81
CA THR A 136 -2.92 22.90 21.86
C THR A 136 -2.02 23.00 20.61
N TYR A 137 -0.94 22.29 20.54
CA TYR A 137 -0.01 22.28 19.42
C TYR A 137 -0.29 21.08 18.52
N SER A 138 -0.33 21.32 17.23
CA SER A 138 -0.46 20.30 16.18
C SER A 138 0.59 20.54 15.12
N PHE A 139 1.38 19.52 14.82
CA PHE A 139 2.45 19.56 13.80
C PHE A 139 2.10 18.58 12.70
N GLU A 140 2.01 19.09 11.47
CA GLU A 140 1.70 18.32 10.29
C GLU A 140 2.88 18.33 9.33
N LYS A 141 3.23 17.17 8.80
CA LYS A 141 4.25 16.98 7.75
C LYS A 141 3.68 16.05 6.69
N ASP A 142 3.83 16.43 5.43
CA ASP A 142 3.40 15.61 4.32
C ASP A 142 4.46 15.50 3.24
N ALA A 143 4.41 14.42 2.47
CA ALA A 143 5.28 14.23 1.31
C ALA A 143 4.73 13.18 0.34
N TRP A 144 5.13 13.33 -0.93
CA TRP A 144 4.98 12.33 -1.98
C TRP A 144 6.28 11.53 -2.11
N HIS A 145 6.23 10.27 -1.74
CA HIS A 145 7.38 9.35 -1.84
C HIS A 145 7.32 8.57 -3.14
N PHE A 146 8.46 8.33 -3.78
CA PHE A 146 8.56 7.20 -4.69
C PHE A 146 8.51 5.91 -3.87
N ALA A 147 7.63 4.99 -4.26
CA ALA A 147 7.35 3.79 -3.46
C ALA A 147 7.62 2.51 -4.25
N ILE A 148 8.14 1.51 -3.54
CA ILE A 148 8.36 0.14 -3.99
C ILE A 148 7.56 -0.76 -3.05
N ARG A 149 6.87 -1.77 -3.62
CA ARG A 149 6.05 -2.69 -2.83
C ARG A 149 6.19 -4.13 -3.35
N PRO A 150 7.13 -4.92 -2.83
CA PRO A 150 7.11 -6.38 -2.99
C PRO A 150 5.93 -6.99 -2.24
N GLU A 151 5.38 -8.08 -2.79
CA GLU A 151 4.31 -8.86 -2.15
C GLU A 151 4.50 -10.36 -2.35
N LEU A 152 3.90 -11.11 -1.42
CA LEU A 152 3.76 -12.55 -1.46
C LEU A 152 2.34 -12.90 -1.05
N GLY A 153 1.60 -13.58 -1.91
CA GLY A 153 0.20 -13.87 -1.70
C GLY A 153 -0.19 -15.29 -2.08
N ILE A 154 -1.39 -15.64 -1.63
CA ILE A 154 -2.08 -16.89 -1.96
C ILE A 154 -3.51 -16.52 -2.39
N LEU A 155 -3.85 -16.88 -3.61
CA LEU A 155 -5.20 -16.80 -4.13
C LEU A 155 -5.88 -18.16 -3.99
N ILE A 156 -7.01 -18.20 -3.30
CA ILE A 156 -7.83 -19.40 -3.10
C ILE A 156 -9.14 -19.20 -3.88
N GLN A 157 -9.39 -20.05 -4.88
CA GLN A 157 -10.57 -19.99 -5.74
C GLN A 157 -11.43 -21.23 -5.54
N PRO A 158 -12.37 -21.22 -4.56
CA PRO A 158 -13.27 -22.34 -4.31
C PRO A 158 -14.33 -22.52 -5.42
N ALA A 159 -14.58 -21.48 -6.21
CA ALA A 159 -15.53 -21.48 -7.32
C ALA A 159 -15.04 -20.58 -8.45
N PRO A 160 -15.48 -20.81 -9.69
CA PRO A 160 -15.19 -19.91 -10.80
C PRO A 160 -15.67 -18.47 -10.52
N GLY A 161 -14.84 -17.50 -10.82
CA GLY A 161 -15.16 -16.07 -10.72
C GLY A 161 -15.06 -15.44 -9.33
N LEU A 162 -14.96 -16.24 -8.25
CA LEU A 162 -14.85 -15.73 -6.88
C LEU A 162 -13.70 -16.40 -6.14
N GLY A 163 -12.86 -15.61 -5.47
CA GLY A 163 -11.77 -16.09 -4.67
C GLY A 163 -11.58 -15.30 -3.38
N ILE A 164 -10.69 -15.83 -2.55
CA ILE A 164 -10.16 -15.15 -1.35
C ILE A 164 -8.67 -14.95 -1.57
N ASN A 165 -8.20 -13.74 -1.32
CA ASN A 165 -6.79 -13.41 -1.35
C ASN A 165 -6.25 -13.22 0.07
N LEU A 166 -5.13 -13.86 0.36
CA LEU A 166 -4.33 -13.62 1.57
C LEU A 166 -2.94 -13.19 1.10
N VAL A 167 -2.52 -11.99 1.43
CA VAL A 167 -1.26 -11.43 0.93
C VAL A 167 -0.53 -10.60 1.98
N SER A 168 0.78 -10.76 2.03
CA SER A 168 1.69 -9.89 2.76
C SER A 168 2.34 -8.93 1.77
N LYS A 169 2.27 -7.63 2.06
CA LYS A 169 2.83 -6.55 1.25
C LYS A 169 3.80 -5.73 2.10
N TYR A 170 4.97 -5.42 1.56
CA TYR A 170 5.91 -4.50 2.19
C TYR A 170 6.00 -3.21 1.39
N TYR A 171 5.52 -2.12 1.97
CA TYR A 171 5.60 -0.80 1.37
C TYR A 171 6.86 -0.09 1.83
N TYR A 172 7.62 0.44 0.88
CA TYR A 172 8.81 1.24 1.16
C TYR A 172 8.80 2.51 0.31
N GLY A 173 8.54 3.63 0.95
CA GLY A 173 8.63 4.97 0.37
C GLY A 173 10.00 5.56 0.64
N LEU A 174 10.71 6.00 -0.41
CA LEU A 174 11.99 6.69 -0.29
C LEU A 174 11.81 8.03 0.43
N LYS A 175 12.86 8.52 1.09
CA LYS A 175 12.85 9.85 1.73
C LYS A 175 12.35 10.92 0.74
N ALA A 176 11.43 11.78 1.19
CA ALA A 176 10.89 12.88 0.39
C ALA A 176 10.56 14.08 1.29
N GLY A 177 10.93 15.28 0.85
CA GLY A 177 10.75 16.49 1.64
C GLY A 177 11.36 16.36 3.03
N ASP A 178 10.60 16.74 4.05
CA ASP A 178 10.99 16.69 5.46
C ASP A 178 10.68 15.34 6.12
N LEU A 179 10.03 14.41 5.39
CA LEU A 179 9.75 13.08 5.90
C LEU A 179 10.88 12.10 5.56
N PRO A 180 11.37 11.32 6.54
CA PRO A 180 12.29 10.22 6.28
C PRO A 180 11.64 9.13 5.44
N ALA A 181 12.43 8.14 5.02
CA ALA A 181 11.88 6.96 4.36
C ALA A 181 10.80 6.29 5.22
N GLN A 182 9.68 5.93 4.59
CA GLN A 182 8.53 5.32 5.24
C GLN A 182 8.46 3.84 4.89
N GLY A 183 8.46 2.98 5.90
CA GLY A 183 8.37 1.53 5.69
C GLY A 183 7.29 0.90 6.55
N TYR A 184 6.47 0.01 5.96
CA TYR A 184 5.53 -0.80 6.73
C TYR A 184 5.18 -2.09 5.99
N VAL A 185 4.89 -3.13 6.75
CA VAL A 185 4.33 -4.39 6.26
C VAL A 185 2.83 -4.38 6.48
N THR A 186 2.07 -4.92 5.54
CA THR A 186 0.66 -5.24 5.75
C THR A 186 0.39 -6.72 5.54
N ILE A 187 -0.55 -7.25 6.32
CA ILE A 187 -1.19 -8.53 6.06
C ILE A 187 -2.61 -8.22 5.63
N ASN A 188 -2.97 -8.68 4.44
CA ASN A 188 -4.24 -8.35 3.82
C ASN A 188 -5.06 -9.61 3.57
N VAL A 189 -6.35 -9.50 3.80
CA VAL A 189 -7.34 -10.52 3.43
C VAL A 189 -8.48 -9.85 2.68
N GLY A 190 -8.91 -10.45 1.60
CA GLY A 190 -9.98 -9.85 0.80
C GLY A 190 -10.61 -10.79 -0.20
N PHE A 191 -11.66 -10.28 -0.83
CA PHE A 191 -12.35 -10.96 -1.90
C PHE A 191 -11.73 -10.62 -3.24
N VAL A 192 -11.75 -11.61 -4.12
CA VAL A 192 -11.23 -11.51 -5.48
C VAL A 192 -12.34 -11.90 -6.46
N PHE A 193 -12.48 -11.08 -7.48
CA PHE A 193 -13.32 -11.37 -8.64
C PHE A 193 -12.39 -11.63 -9.83
N VAL A 194 -12.55 -12.82 -10.43
CA VAL A 194 -11.81 -13.23 -11.62
C VAL A 194 -12.81 -13.41 -12.75
N ASN A 195 -12.62 -12.65 -13.83
CA ASN A 195 -13.47 -12.71 -15.04
C ASN A 195 -12.66 -13.24 -16.20
#